data_cc573f22b1bc9a60e4d1d873de04e63d
#
_entry.id   cc573f22b1bc9a60e4d1d873de04e63d
#
_cell.length_a   1.000
_cell.length_b   1.000
_cell.length_c   1.000
_cell.angle_alpha   90.00
_cell.angle_beta   90.00
_cell.angle_gamma   90.00
#
_symmetry.space_group_name_H-M   'P 1'
#
loop_
_entity.id
_entity.type
_entity.pdbx_description
1 polymer ?
#
loop_
_entity_poly.entity_id
_entity_poly.type
_entity_poly.pdbx_seq_one_letter_code
_entity_poly.pdbx_strand_id
1 'polypeptide(L)'
;ELLGKEMAVFMPSGTLANQLALRQLAGTKRRVIVPDLSHVYNDTGDASQNLSNLSLIPLAQDRATYTREEVQSVVDRTAGGRVTAEVGALLIESPVRRLSGEMVDWEETKDIAGYARENNIGSHLDGARMFIASAYTGVSPAEYAEPFDTVYFSLWKCFNSGIGAILAGPKAELENMYHTRRMFGGNLYAGWSAAIVARYFMEGFVNRLKNAVAVSEEFYNSLSQHKNFEVARVTNGTNLTRVTVTDTDIDRFRAKLAEKDILIGRANEQGRFTLSVNETWNRTSSRNLMQAFSDSLV
;
A
#
# COMPACT_ATOMS: atom_id res chain seq x y z
N GLU A 1 1.55 13.99 -14.60
CA GLU A 1 0.32 13.70 -15.38
C GLU A 1 -0.52 12.60 -14.72
N LEU A 2 0.05 11.40 -14.49
CA LEU A 2 -0.71 10.22 -14.00
C LEU A 2 -1.40 10.43 -12.64
N LEU A 3 -0.83 11.22 -11.75
CA LEU A 3 -1.36 11.51 -10.41
C LEU A 3 -1.92 12.94 -10.28
N GLY A 4 -1.97 13.73 -11.34
CA GLY A 4 -2.39 15.12 -11.26
C GLY A 4 -1.47 16.04 -10.43
N LYS A 5 -0.27 15.58 -10.03
CA LYS A 5 0.68 16.35 -9.21
C LYS A 5 1.69 17.09 -10.11
N GLU A 6 2.16 18.26 -9.65
CA GLU A 6 3.05 19.14 -10.39
C GLU A 6 4.45 18.55 -10.62
N MET A 7 4.97 17.82 -9.63
CA MET A 7 6.33 17.29 -9.64
C MET A 7 6.37 15.86 -9.11
N ALA A 8 7.33 15.08 -9.60
CA ALA A 8 7.62 13.73 -9.11
C ALA A 8 9.14 13.53 -9.02
N VAL A 9 9.55 12.82 -7.95
CA VAL A 9 10.96 12.49 -7.70
C VAL A 9 11.09 10.99 -7.53
N PHE A 10 12.05 10.39 -8.27
CA PHE A 10 12.40 8.99 -8.09
C PHE A 10 13.13 8.80 -6.76
N MET A 11 12.73 7.81 -5.99
CA MET A 11 13.34 7.41 -4.72
C MET A 11 13.82 5.95 -4.81
N PRO A 12 14.97 5.59 -4.20
CA PRO A 12 15.44 4.21 -4.20
C PRO A 12 14.53 3.25 -3.42
N SER A 13 13.81 3.75 -2.43
CA SER A 13 12.90 2.95 -1.59
C SER A 13 11.69 3.77 -1.14
N GLY A 14 10.60 3.08 -0.81
CA GLY A 14 9.42 3.69 -0.20
C GLY A 14 9.68 4.22 1.21
N THR A 15 10.54 3.56 1.98
CA THR A 15 10.98 4.04 3.30
C THR A 15 11.56 5.45 3.20
N LEU A 16 12.45 5.67 2.24
CA LEU A 16 13.04 6.99 2.04
C LEU A 16 12.00 8.00 1.52
N ALA A 17 11.11 7.59 0.61
CA ALA A 17 10.06 8.45 0.08
C ALA A 17 9.15 8.98 1.19
N ASN A 18 8.60 8.09 2.02
CA ASN A 18 7.75 8.44 3.16
C ASN A 18 8.47 9.34 4.16
N GLN A 19 9.68 8.96 4.54
CA GLN A 19 10.48 9.71 5.51
C GLN A 19 10.74 11.15 5.04
N LEU A 20 11.15 11.34 3.79
CA LEU A 20 11.45 12.66 3.26
C LEU A 20 10.19 13.51 3.03
N ALA A 21 9.07 12.88 2.62
CA ALA A 21 7.79 13.54 2.54
C ALA A 21 7.34 14.09 3.89
N LEU A 22 7.32 13.25 4.92
CA LEU A 22 6.93 13.65 6.27
C LEU A 22 7.87 14.71 6.86
N ARG A 23 9.17 14.57 6.63
CA ARG A 23 10.17 15.58 7.04
C ARG A 23 9.89 16.95 6.42
N GLN A 24 9.61 16.96 5.11
CA GLN A 24 9.31 18.18 4.35
C GLN A 24 8.03 18.84 4.84
N LEU A 25 6.94 18.06 4.89
CA LEU A 25 5.62 18.56 5.28
C LEU A 25 5.56 19.03 6.75
N ALA A 26 6.19 18.30 7.66
CA ALA A 26 6.20 18.67 9.07
C ALA A 26 7.02 19.96 9.35
N GLY A 27 8.02 20.23 8.53
CA GLY A 27 8.85 21.43 8.67
C GLY A 27 9.46 21.57 10.08
N THR A 28 9.16 22.66 10.76
CA THR A 28 9.62 22.92 12.13
C THR A 28 8.71 22.35 13.22
N LYS A 29 7.47 21.97 12.90
CA LYS A 29 6.47 21.50 13.88
C LYS A 29 6.78 20.11 14.46
N ARG A 30 7.50 19.27 13.75
CA ARG A 30 8.08 17.99 14.19
C ARG A 30 7.12 16.87 14.61
N ARG A 31 5.87 17.13 14.95
CA ARG A 31 4.90 16.08 15.30
C ARG A 31 4.17 15.61 14.06
N VAL A 32 4.06 14.28 13.92
CA VAL A 32 3.42 13.64 12.78
C VAL A 32 2.45 12.57 13.27
N ILE A 33 1.19 12.67 12.87
CA ILE A 33 0.18 11.64 13.16
C ILE A 33 0.31 10.54 12.11
N VAL A 34 0.34 9.29 12.57
CA VAL A 34 0.46 8.09 11.72
C VAL A 34 -0.51 7.01 12.20
N PRO A 35 -1.02 6.14 11.31
CA PRO A 35 -1.73 4.94 11.76
C PRO A 35 -0.77 4.02 12.52
N ASP A 36 -1.24 3.44 13.64
CA ASP A 36 -0.44 2.53 14.47
C ASP A 36 0.12 1.35 13.66
N LEU A 37 -0.65 0.81 12.72
CA LEU A 37 -0.25 -0.30 11.87
C LEU A 37 0.52 0.11 10.60
N SER A 38 0.85 1.40 10.44
CA SER A 38 1.55 1.90 9.24
C SER A 38 2.97 1.33 9.11
N HIS A 39 3.41 1.21 7.86
CA HIS A 39 4.78 0.86 7.51
C HIS A 39 5.80 1.83 8.11
N VAL A 40 5.49 3.12 8.13
CA VAL A 40 6.38 4.15 8.66
C VAL A 40 6.63 3.95 10.15
N TYR A 41 5.63 3.56 10.90
CA TYR A 41 5.74 3.37 12.35
C TYR A 41 6.41 2.04 12.71
N ASN A 42 6.16 0.96 11.96
CA ASN A 42 6.56 -0.39 12.37
C ASN A 42 7.76 -1.00 11.61
N ASP A 43 8.03 -0.54 10.37
CA ASP A 43 8.91 -1.30 9.46
C ASP A 43 10.12 -0.47 8.98
N THR A 44 10.40 0.68 9.59
CA THR A 44 11.46 1.60 9.13
C THR A 44 12.64 1.75 10.10
N GLY A 45 12.64 1.05 11.23
CA GLY A 45 13.69 1.12 12.24
C GLY A 45 13.82 2.52 12.85
N ASP A 46 12.68 3.14 13.15
CA ASP A 46 12.58 4.49 13.73
C ASP A 46 13.31 5.58 12.91
N ALA A 47 13.38 5.39 11.57
CA ALA A 47 14.10 6.29 10.69
C ALA A 47 13.58 7.74 10.76
N SER A 48 12.27 7.93 10.91
CA SER A 48 11.66 9.27 11.03
C SER A 48 12.12 9.99 12.29
N GLN A 49 12.23 9.29 13.40
CA GLN A 49 12.71 9.82 14.67
C GLN A 49 14.22 10.08 14.62
N ASN A 50 14.99 9.06 14.24
CA ASN A 50 16.46 9.10 14.34
C ASN A 50 17.13 10.00 13.29
N LEU A 51 16.58 10.08 12.08
CA LEU A 51 17.21 10.81 10.97
C LEU A 51 16.54 12.15 10.65
N SER A 52 15.30 12.34 11.07
CA SER A 52 14.54 13.56 10.78
C SER A 52 14.05 14.29 12.03
N ASN A 53 14.33 13.78 13.23
CA ASN A 53 13.86 14.32 14.51
C ASN A 53 12.34 14.50 14.56
N LEU A 54 11.58 13.61 13.92
CA LEU A 54 10.12 13.63 13.96
C LEU A 54 9.63 12.86 15.19
N SER A 55 8.59 13.36 15.82
CA SER A 55 7.88 12.69 16.90
C SER A 55 6.59 12.09 16.34
N LEU A 56 6.58 10.77 16.09
CA LEU A 56 5.42 10.09 15.57
C LEU A 56 4.38 9.90 16.68
N ILE A 57 3.11 10.17 16.35
CA ILE A 57 1.95 9.96 17.22
C ILE A 57 1.09 8.87 16.57
N PRO A 58 1.20 7.61 17.01
CA PRO A 58 0.40 6.54 16.49
C PRO A 58 -1.05 6.65 16.98
N LEU A 59 -1.99 6.52 16.07
CA LEU A 59 -3.44 6.45 16.33
C LEU A 59 -4.03 5.22 15.66
N ALA A 60 -5.29 4.92 15.95
CA ALA A 60 -6.04 3.83 15.35
C ALA A 60 -5.44 2.44 15.63
N GLN A 61 -5.22 2.12 16.90
CA GLN A 61 -4.78 0.77 17.29
C GLN A 61 -5.70 -0.30 16.67
N ASP A 62 -5.10 -1.31 16.02
CA ASP A 62 -5.78 -2.43 15.36
C ASP A 62 -6.78 -2.07 14.24
N ARG A 63 -6.75 -0.83 13.72
CA ARG A 63 -7.60 -0.34 12.62
C ARG A 63 -6.76 0.15 11.43
N ALA A 64 -7.39 0.25 10.26
CA ALA A 64 -6.73 0.70 9.03
C ALA A 64 -6.28 2.15 9.10
N THR A 65 -7.11 3.03 9.70
CA THR A 65 -6.78 4.43 9.92
C THR A 65 -7.52 5.00 11.14
N TYR A 66 -7.14 6.19 11.52
CA TYR A 66 -7.77 7.03 12.54
C TYR A 66 -8.92 7.83 11.93
N THR A 67 -9.78 8.39 12.77
CA THR A 67 -10.87 9.28 12.36
C THR A 67 -10.44 10.74 12.42
N ARG A 68 -11.23 11.62 11.80
CA ARG A 68 -11.04 13.07 11.90
C ARG A 68 -11.07 13.56 13.35
N GLU A 69 -11.99 13.06 14.18
CA GLU A 69 -12.13 13.44 15.59
C GLU A 69 -10.89 13.05 16.40
N GLU A 70 -10.27 11.91 16.11
CA GLU A 70 -9.03 11.50 16.75
C GLU A 70 -7.89 12.46 16.37
N VAL A 71 -7.80 12.86 15.10
CA VAL A 71 -6.83 13.88 14.64
C VAL A 71 -7.07 15.20 15.35
N GLN A 72 -8.30 15.68 15.35
CA GLN A 72 -8.69 16.93 16.01
C GLN A 72 -8.34 16.91 17.51
N SER A 73 -8.64 15.84 18.22
CA SER A 73 -8.30 15.68 19.64
C SER A 73 -6.80 15.82 19.91
N VAL A 74 -5.94 15.26 19.01
CA VAL A 74 -4.49 15.41 19.13
C VAL A 74 -4.07 16.86 18.86
N VAL A 75 -4.60 17.49 17.82
CA VAL A 75 -4.29 18.87 17.46
C VAL A 75 -4.64 19.82 18.60
N ASP A 76 -5.85 19.73 19.15
CA ASP A 76 -6.33 20.57 20.26
C ASP A 76 -5.46 20.40 21.51
N ARG A 77 -5.18 19.16 21.89
CA ARG A 77 -4.32 18.84 23.04
C ARG A 77 -2.91 19.38 22.90
N THR A 78 -2.36 19.37 21.70
CA THR A 78 -0.99 19.77 21.44
C THR A 78 -0.84 21.28 21.26
N ALA A 79 -1.89 21.97 20.83
CA ALA A 79 -1.92 23.42 20.72
C ALA A 79 -2.15 24.12 22.10
N GLY A 80 -2.98 23.53 22.96
CA GLY A 80 -3.37 24.09 24.25
C GLY A 80 -2.46 23.78 25.44
N GLY A 81 -1.31 23.13 25.24
CA GLY A 81 -0.41 22.75 26.30
C GLY A 81 0.42 23.89 26.87
N ARG A 82 1.00 23.69 28.07
CA ARG A 82 1.94 24.65 28.67
C ARG A 82 3.14 24.98 27.77
N VAL A 83 3.55 24.02 26.94
CA VAL A 83 4.53 24.16 25.88
C VAL A 83 3.86 23.75 24.59
N THR A 84 3.76 24.65 23.64
CA THR A 84 3.17 24.40 22.33
C THR A 84 4.05 23.43 21.54
N ALA A 85 3.44 22.37 21.05
CA ALA A 85 4.10 21.39 20.19
C ALA A 85 3.12 20.92 19.12
N GLU A 86 2.98 21.74 18.07
CA GLU A 86 2.01 21.56 17.02
C GLU A 86 2.26 20.32 16.14
N VAL A 87 1.18 19.77 15.61
CA VAL A 87 1.21 18.76 14.56
C VAL A 87 1.57 19.43 13.23
N GLY A 88 2.58 18.93 12.55
CA GLY A 88 3.05 19.47 11.27
C GLY A 88 2.60 18.65 10.07
N ALA A 89 2.40 17.34 10.25
CA ALA A 89 1.93 16.48 9.17
C ALA A 89 1.11 15.30 9.69
N LEU A 90 0.36 14.67 8.79
CA LEU A 90 -0.27 13.37 8.99
C LEU A 90 0.00 12.45 7.80
N LEU A 91 -0.08 11.14 8.05
CA LEU A 91 0.06 10.10 7.04
C LEU A 91 -1.14 9.17 7.06
N ILE A 92 -1.65 8.83 5.90
CA ILE A 92 -2.57 7.69 5.70
C ILE A 92 -1.84 6.64 4.85
N GLU A 93 -1.93 5.36 5.22
CA GLU A 93 -1.49 4.22 4.40
C GLU A 93 -2.71 3.50 3.84
N SER A 94 -2.82 3.40 2.54
CA SER A 94 -3.90 2.63 1.89
C SER A 94 -3.43 2.06 0.54
N PRO A 95 -3.57 0.74 0.31
CA PRO A 95 -3.98 -0.36 1.21
C PRO A 95 -2.98 -0.67 2.32
N VAL A 96 -3.47 -1.01 3.50
CA VAL A 96 -2.67 -1.25 4.71
C VAL A 96 -2.03 -2.64 4.67
N ARG A 97 -0.70 -2.68 4.66
CA ARG A 97 0.06 -3.95 4.56
C ARG A 97 -0.23 -4.90 5.73
N ARG A 98 -0.24 -4.38 6.96
CA ARG A 98 -0.39 -5.19 8.18
C ARG A 98 -1.81 -5.72 8.38
N LEU A 99 -2.79 -5.17 7.66
CA LEU A 99 -4.16 -5.65 7.58
C LEU A 99 -4.45 -6.43 6.29
N SER A 100 -3.43 -7.07 5.71
CA SER A 100 -3.56 -7.90 4.51
C SER A 100 -4.17 -7.18 3.31
N GLY A 101 -3.84 -5.89 3.15
CA GLY A 101 -4.30 -5.09 2.02
C GLY A 101 -5.70 -4.50 2.19
N GLU A 102 -6.18 -4.36 3.42
CA GLU A 102 -7.40 -3.59 3.72
C GLU A 102 -7.24 -2.15 3.28
N MET A 103 -8.25 -1.62 2.62
CA MET A 103 -8.30 -0.22 2.20
C MET A 103 -8.98 0.64 3.27
N VAL A 104 -8.49 1.84 3.42
CA VAL A 104 -9.18 2.87 4.20
C VAL A 104 -10.44 3.30 3.46
N ASP A 105 -11.50 3.61 4.18
CA ASP A 105 -12.71 4.18 3.60
C ASP A 105 -12.39 5.48 2.86
N TRP A 106 -12.95 5.61 1.67
CA TRP A 106 -12.60 6.72 0.77
C TRP A 106 -13.18 8.07 1.25
N GLU A 107 -14.38 8.07 1.81
CA GLU A 107 -14.99 9.30 2.33
C GLU A 107 -14.26 9.76 3.61
N GLU A 108 -13.92 8.83 4.50
CA GLU A 108 -13.10 9.12 5.68
C GLU A 108 -11.71 9.67 5.30
N THR A 109 -11.09 9.09 4.27
CA THR A 109 -9.80 9.58 3.72
C THR A 109 -9.89 11.04 3.28
N LYS A 110 -10.94 11.41 2.56
CA LYS A 110 -11.16 12.79 2.10
C LYS A 110 -11.45 13.76 3.25
N ASP A 111 -12.23 13.33 4.23
CA ASP A 111 -12.57 14.16 5.40
C ASP A 111 -11.31 14.47 6.25
N ILE A 112 -10.47 13.46 6.49
CA ILE A 112 -9.21 13.64 7.20
C ILE A 112 -8.26 14.59 6.45
N ALA A 113 -8.09 14.39 5.14
CA ALA A 113 -7.23 15.24 4.31
C ALA A 113 -7.77 16.66 4.20
N GLY A 114 -9.09 16.83 4.14
CA GLY A 114 -9.78 18.14 4.19
C GLY A 114 -9.50 18.88 5.50
N TYR A 115 -9.66 18.20 6.63
CA TYR A 115 -9.32 18.74 7.95
C TYR A 115 -7.84 19.16 8.05
N ALA A 116 -6.93 18.34 7.53
CA ALA A 116 -5.50 18.66 7.53
C ALA A 116 -5.22 19.96 6.76
N ARG A 117 -5.81 20.12 5.57
CA ARG A 117 -5.69 21.32 4.73
C ARG A 117 -6.23 22.56 5.43
N GLU A 118 -7.41 22.49 6.05
CA GLU A 118 -8.05 23.59 6.80
C GLU A 118 -7.20 24.06 7.98
N ASN A 119 -6.40 23.17 8.58
CA ASN A 119 -5.59 23.43 9.76
C ASN A 119 -4.08 23.62 9.47
N ASN A 120 -3.69 23.76 8.20
CA ASN A 120 -2.29 23.88 7.77
C ASN A 120 -1.39 22.74 8.30
N ILE A 121 -1.92 21.52 8.25
CA ILE A 121 -1.22 20.27 8.55
C ILE A 121 -0.93 19.60 7.21
N GLY A 122 0.33 19.29 6.94
CA GLY A 122 0.71 18.60 5.70
C GLY A 122 0.14 17.17 5.66
N SER A 123 -0.35 16.76 4.50
CA SER A 123 -0.97 15.45 4.31
C SER A 123 -0.18 14.57 3.35
N HIS A 124 0.09 13.32 3.74
CA HIS A 124 0.85 12.36 2.95
C HIS A 124 0.12 11.03 2.79
N LEU A 125 -0.01 10.55 1.55
CA LEU A 125 -0.51 9.20 1.26
C LEU A 125 0.67 8.24 1.04
N ASP A 126 0.84 7.26 1.93
CA ASP A 126 1.55 6.03 1.58
C ASP A 126 0.64 5.17 0.70
N GLY A 127 0.70 5.45 -0.58
CA GLY A 127 -0.02 4.74 -1.63
C GLY A 127 0.80 3.62 -2.26
N ALA A 128 1.67 2.93 -1.48
CA ALA A 128 2.59 1.90 -2.00
C ALA A 128 1.92 0.88 -2.93
N ARG A 129 0.62 0.64 -2.74
CA ARG A 129 -0.21 -0.30 -3.51
C ARG A 129 -1.49 0.34 -4.07
N MET A 130 -1.55 1.66 -4.19
CA MET A 130 -2.77 2.37 -4.61
C MET A 130 -3.25 1.97 -6.01
N PHE A 131 -2.34 1.57 -6.92
CA PHE A 131 -2.72 1.04 -8.23
C PHE A 131 -3.46 -0.31 -8.14
N ILE A 132 -3.16 -1.11 -7.11
CA ILE A 132 -3.93 -2.31 -6.80
C ILE A 132 -5.32 -1.90 -6.31
N ALA A 133 -5.42 -0.96 -5.36
CA ALA A 133 -6.70 -0.44 -4.89
C ALA A 133 -7.56 0.08 -6.05
N SER A 134 -6.97 0.84 -6.99
CA SER A 134 -7.67 1.35 -8.18
C SER A 134 -8.33 0.24 -9.03
N ALA A 135 -7.72 -0.94 -9.11
CA ALA A 135 -8.30 -2.05 -9.84
C ALA A 135 -9.53 -2.65 -9.15
N TYR A 136 -9.59 -2.57 -7.82
CA TYR A 136 -10.71 -3.08 -7.01
C TYR A 136 -11.86 -2.09 -6.85
N THR A 137 -11.54 -0.81 -6.69
CA THR A 137 -12.54 0.22 -6.38
C THR A 137 -13.05 0.97 -7.61
N GLY A 138 -12.25 1.02 -8.67
CA GLY A 138 -12.52 1.86 -9.83
C GLY A 138 -12.08 3.32 -9.66
N VAL A 139 -11.72 3.77 -8.45
CA VAL A 139 -11.14 5.10 -8.20
C VAL A 139 -9.76 5.18 -8.88
N SER A 140 -9.54 6.20 -9.69
CA SER A 140 -8.27 6.34 -10.41
C SER A 140 -7.11 6.71 -9.49
N PRO A 141 -5.84 6.43 -9.88
CA PRO A 141 -4.69 6.88 -9.11
C PRO A 141 -4.62 8.40 -8.91
N ALA A 142 -5.14 9.18 -9.87
CA ALA A 142 -5.20 10.64 -9.74
C ALA A 142 -6.22 11.08 -8.67
N GLU A 143 -7.39 10.46 -8.63
CA GLU A 143 -8.41 10.71 -7.60
C GLU A 143 -7.90 10.31 -6.22
N TYR A 144 -7.19 9.17 -6.08
CA TYR A 144 -6.56 8.80 -4.80
C TYR A 144 -5.50 9.81 -4.36
N ALA A 145 -4.76 10.40 -5.29
CA ALA A 145 -3.72 11.37 -5.00
C ALA A 145 -4.24 12.76 -4.67
N GLU A 146 -5.39 13.15 -5.22
CA GLU A 146 -5.91 14.53 -5.18
C GLU A 146 -6.01 15.10 -3.76
N PRO A 147 -6.58 14.42 -2.74
CA PRO A 147 -6.78 15.01 -1.41
C PRO A 147 -5.48 15.35 -0.67
N PHE A 148 -4.37 14.73 -1.02
CA PHE A 148 -3.11 14.81 -0.28
C PHE A 148 -2.14 15.81 -0.90
N ASP A 149 -1.29 16.44 -0.07
CA ASP A 149 -0.19 17.27 -0.57
C ASP A 149 0.85 16.40 -1.29
N THR A 150 1.29 15.33 -0.66
CA THR A 150 2.26 14.42 -1.27
C THR A 150 1.77 12.97 -1.26
N VAL A 151 2.20 12.23 -2.28
CA VAL A 151 1.83 10.81 -2.47
C VAL A 151 3.07 10.00 -2.84
N TYR A 152 3.23 8.86 -2.22
CA TYR A 152 4.21 7.87 -2.59
C TYR A 152 3.56 6.64 -3.20
N PHE A 153 4.15 6.06 -4.25
CA PHE A 153 3.85 4.71 -4.72
C PHE A 153 5.10 3.92 -5.08
N SER A 154 4.99 2.59 -4.96
CA SER A 154 6.11 1.67 -5.16
C SER A 154 6.20 1.20 -6.60
N LEU A 155 7.41 1.21 -7.17
CA LEU A 155 7.66 0.71 -8.52
C LEU A 155 7.86 -0.82 -8.53
N TRP A 156 8.45 -1.39 -7.49
CA TRP A 156 8.75 -2.82 -7.44
C TRP A 156 7.56 -3.70 -7.01
N LYS A 157 6.59 -3.14 -6.27
CA LYS A 157 5.41 -3.91 -5.82
C LYS A 157 4.38 -4.15 -6.92
N CYS A 158 4.31 -3.26 -7.91
CA CYS A 158 3.28 -3.30 -8.95
C CYS A 158 3.84 -3.42 -10.37
N PHE A 159 5.03 -2.85 -10.65
CA PHE A 159 5.49 -2.60 -12.01
C PHE A 159 6.79 -3.33 -12.36
N ASN A 160 7.04 -4.48 -11.75
CA ASN A 160 8.18 -5.38 -12.03
C ASN A 160 9.57 -4.71 -11.99
N SER A 161 9.69 -3.51 -11.46
CA SER A 161 10.98 -2.87 -11.23
C SER A 161 11.69 -3.56 -10.06
N GLY A 162 12.99 -3.81 -10.16
CA GLY A 162 13.74 -4.43 -9.06
C GLY A 162 13.90 -3.54 -7.84
N ILE A 163 13.80 -2.21 -8.02
CA ILE A 163 13.91 -1.18 -6.99
C ILE A 163 13.03 0.02 -7.34
N GLY A 164 12.85 0.91 -6.39
CA GLY A 164 12.37 2.25 -6.65
C GLY A 164 10.96 2.54 -6.17
N ALA A 165 10.75 3.81 -6.04
CA ALA A 165 9.50 4.44 -5.62
C ALA A 165 9.38 5.81 -6.29
N ILE A 166 8.19 6.34 -6.36
CA ILE A 166 7.94 7.73 -6.78
C ILE A 166 7.33 8.49 -5.61
N LEU A 167 7.87 9.64 -5.31
CA LEU A 167 7.25 10.66 -4.47
C LEU A 167 6.75 11.77 -5.37
N ALA A 168 5.46 12.08 -5.31
CA ALA A 168 4.83 13.11 -6.11
C ALA A 168 4.11 14.13 -5.22
N GLY A 169 4.07 15.39 -5.64
CA GLY A 169 3.46 16.49 -4.89
C GLY A 169 3.63 17.85 -5.56
N PRO A 170 3.36 18.95 -4.83
CA PRO A 170 3.58 20.29 -5.32
C PRO A 170 5.06 20.56 -5.58
N LYS A 171 5.34 21.41 -6.58
CA LYS A 171 6.71 21.81 -6.91
C LYS A 171 7.40 22.47 -5.70
N ALA A 172 6.71 23.32 -4.98
CA ALA A 172 7.26 24.00 -3.80
C ALA A 172 7.81 23.03 -2.73
N GLU A 173 7.18 21.86 -2.58
CA GLU A 173 7.61 20.84 -1.62
C GLU A 173 8.75 19.96 -2.16
N LEU A 174 8.83 19.78 -3.48
CA LEU A 174 9.72 18.76 -4.07
C LEU A 174 10.91 19.32 -4.85
N GLU A 175 10.99 20.62 -5.15
CA GLU A 175 12.07 21.19 -5.99
C GLU A 175 13.49 20.96 -5.42
N ASN A 176 13.63 20.97 -4.10
CA ASN A 176 14.91 20.70 -3.42
C ASN A 176 15.08 19.24 -2.99
N MET A 177 14.10 18.37 -3.29
CA MET A 177 14.11 16.98 -2.85
C MET A 177 15.28 16.17 -3.41
N TYR A 178 15.82 16.54 -4.58
CA TYR A 178 17.02 15.91 -5.11
C TYR A 178 18.21 16.02 -4.14
N HIS A 179 18.46 17.20 -3.58
CA HIS A 179 19.56 17.42 -2.64
C HIS A 179 19.30 16.69 -1.32
N THR A 180 18.06 16.78 -0.81
CA THR A 180 17.67 16.09 0.42
C THR A 180 17.82 14.57 0.27
N ARG A 181 17.34 13.99 -0.82
CA ARG A 181 17.51 12.56 -1.14
C ARG A 181 18.98 12.16 -1.16
N ARG A 182 19.84 12.96 -1.80
CA ARG A 182 21.29 12.72 -1.88
C ARG A 182 21.94 12.74 -0.50
N MET A 183 21.58 13.71 0.34
CA MET A 183 22.08 13.82 1.72
C MET A 183 21.78 12.59 2.56
N PHE A 184 20.60 11.94 2.32
CA PHE A 184 20.21 10.70 2.96
C PHE A 184 20.76 9.43 2.26
N GLY A 185 21.75 9.55 1.38
CA GLY A 185 22.36 8.42 0.68
C GLY A 185 21.51 7.81 -0.43
N GLY A 186 20.38 8.44 -0.80
CA GLY A 186 19.42 7.94 -1.77
C GLY A 186 19.75 8.27 -3.24
N ASN A 187 21.00 8.60 -3.57
CA ASN A 187 21.39 8.89 -4.96
C ASN A 187 21.72 7.58 -5.71
N LEU A 188 21.12 7.43 -6.89
CA LEU A 188 21.38 6.30 -7.78
C LEU A 188 21.81 6.82 -9.15
N TYR A 189 23.02 6.45 -9.60
CA TYR A 189 23.55 6.85 -10.92
C TYR A 189 22.73 6.26 -12.09
N ALA A 190 22.29 5.01 -11.94
CA ALA A 190 21.57 4.27 -12.99
C ALA A 190 20.08 4.03 -12.65
N GLY A 191 19.45 4.88 -11.85
CA GLY A 191 18.04 4.76 -11.48
C GLY A 191 17.06 4.76 -12.67
N TRP A 192 17.49 5.28 -13.82
CA TRP A 192 16.73 5.31 -15.07
C TRP A 192 16.33 3.90 -15.57
N SER A 193 17.16 2.88 -15.36
CA SER A 193 16.86 1.52 -15.79
C SER A 193 15.64 0.96 -15.05
N ALA A 194 15.57 1.17 -13.72
CA ALA A 194 14.40 0.83 -12.93
C ALA A 194 13.15 1.62 -13.36
N ALA A 195 13.31 2.90 -13.66
CA ALA A 195 12.21 3.77 -14.10
C ALA A 195 11.64 3.33 -15.47
N ILE A 196 12.49 2.92 -16.41
CA ILE A 196 12.04 2.43 -17.73
C ILE A 196 11.24 1.15 -17.59
N VAL A 197 11.72 0.18 -16.81
CA VAL A 197 11.01 -1.07 -16.57
C VAL A 197 9.63 -0.77 -15.93
N ALA A 198 9.61 0.05 -14.89
CA ALA A 198 8.36 0.42 -14.23
C ALA A 198 7.40 1.13 -15.20
N ARG A 199 7.88 2.06 -16.02
CA ARG A 199 7.06 2.78 -17.01
C ARG A 199 6.39 1.82 -18.01
N TYR A 200 7.15 0.83 -18.51
CA TYR A 200 6.62 -0.17 -19.44
C TYR A 200 5.47 -0.98 -18.82
N PHE A 201 5.65 -1.48 -17.59
CA PHE A 201 4.62 -2.28 -16.93
C PHE A 201 3.47 -1.44 -16.34
N MET A 202 3.68 -0.15 -16.10
CA MET A 202 2.66 0.78 -15.59
C MET A 202 1.57 1.06 -16.62
N GLU A 203 1.93 1.11 -17.90
CA GLU A 203 0.98 1.33 -18.98
C GLU A 203 -0.08 0.24 -18.99
N GLY A 204 -1.36 0.61 -18.84
CA GLY A 204 -2.49 -0.31 -18.81
C GLY A 204 -2.57 -1.24 -17.60
N PHE A 205 -1.71 -1.09 -16.58
CA PHE A 205 -1.66 -1.97 -15.41
C PHE A 205 -3.01 -2.14 -14.72
N VAL A 206 -3.72 -1.05 -14.43
CA VAL A 206 -5.02 -1.10 -13.73
C VAL A 206 -6.02 -1.97 -14.50
N ASN A 207 -6.08 -1.84 -15.83
CA ASN A 207 -7.00 -2.64 -16.65
C ASN A 207 -6.59 -4.12 -16.69
N ARG A 208 -5.30 -4.42 -16.82
CA ARG A 208 -4.81 -5.81 -16.76
C ARG A 208 -5.08 -6.45 -15.40
N LEU A 209 -4.93 -5.68 -14.32
CA LEU A 209 -5.23 -6.19 -12.99
C LEU A 209 -6.75 -6.34 -12.77
N LYS A 210 -7.60 -5.45 -13.30
CA LYS A 210 -9.07 -5.63 -13.27
C LYS A 210 -9.50 -6.95 -13.92
N ASN A 211 -8.88 -7.32 -15.03
CA ASN A 211 -9.16 -8.62 -15.67
C ASN A 211 -8.74 -9.79 -14.76
N ALA A 212 -7.56 -9.72 -14.13
CA ALA A 212 -7.12 -10.73 -13.17
C ALA A 212 -8.04 -10.82 -11.95
N VAL A 213 -8.55 -9.68 -11.46
CA VAL A 213 -9.55 -9.62 -10.38
C VAL A 213 -10.82 -10.36 -10.81
N ALA A 214 -11.35 -10.12 -12.02
CA ALA A 214 -12.54 -10.83 -12.50
C ALA A 214 -12.34 -12.35 -12.52
N VAL A 215 -11.21 -12.84 -13.04
CA VAL A 215 -10.86 -14.28 -13.01
C VAL A 215 -10.80 -14.80 -11.57
N SER A 216 -10.23 -14.04 -10.66
CA SER A 216 -10.10 -14.44 -9.26
C SER A 216 -11.45 -14.49 -8.53
N GLU A 217 -12.36 -13.56 -8.82
CA GLU A 217 -13.71 -13.55 -8.24
C GLU A 217 -14.51 -14.80 -8.62
N GLU A 218 -14.51 -15.16 -9.92
CA GLU A 218 -15.15 -16.39 -10.39
C GLU A 218 -14.54 -17.64 -9.74
N PHE A 219 -13.20 -17.67 -9.64
CA PHE A 219 -12.49 -18.78 -9.02
C PHE A 219 -12.84 -18.90 -7.53
N TYR A 220 -12.78 -17.83 -6.75
CA TYR A 220 -13.10 -17.86 -5.31
C TYR A 220 -14.55 -18.21 -5.04
N ASN A 221 -15.49 -17.74 -5.88
CA ASN A 221 -16.89 -18.12 -5.78
C ASN A 221 -17.09 -19.62 -6.00
N SER A 222 -16.39 -20.21 -6.96
CA SER A 222 -16.43 -21.66 -7.22
C SER A 222 -15.74 -22.44 -6.10
N LEU A 223 -14.59 -21.94 -5.62
CA LEU A 223 -13.79 -22.59 -4.59
C LEU A 223 -14.54 -22.64 -3.24
N SER A 224 -15.27 -21.58 -2.88
CA SER A 224 -16.04 -21.51 -1.63
C SER A 224 -17.24 -22.48 -1.58
N GLN A 225 -17.65 -23.03 -2.72
CA GLN A 225 -18.70 -24.05 -2.80
C GLN A 225 -18.15 -25.49 -2.68
N HIS A 226 -16.84 -25.65 -2.73
CA HIS A 226 -16.21 -26.96 -2.66
C HIS A 226 -15.87 -27.31 -1.21
N LYS A 227 -16.34 -28.47 -0.72
CA LYS A 227 -16.29 -28.92 0.68
C LYS A 227 -14.90 -28.91 1.33
N ASN A 228 -13.84 -29.04 0.52
CA ASN A 228 -12.47 -29.10 1.00
C ASN A 228 -11.79 -27.71 1.10
N PHE A 229 -12.47 -26.63 0.74
CA PHE A 229 -11.88 -25.30 0.77
C PHE A 229 -12.72 -24.29 1.55
N GLU A 230 -12.07 -23.52 2.37
CA GLU A 230 -12.63 -22.34 3.02
C GLU A 230 -11.94 -21.09 2.48
N VAL A 231 -12.71 -20.12 2.00
CA VAL A 231 -12.21 -18.85 1.45
C VAL A 231 -12.54 -17.71 2.40
N ALA A 232 -11.51 -17.10 3.00
CA ALA A 232 -11.66 -15.99 3.92
C ALA A 232 -11.13 -14.70 3.28
N ARG A 233 -12.05 -13.78 2.99
CA ARG A 233 -11.77 -12.47 2.44
C ARG A 233 -11.52 -11.45 3.53
N VAL A 234 -10.66 -10.47 3.26
CA VAL A 234 -10.47 -9.31 4.10
C VAL A 234 -11.59 -8.31 3.80
N THR A 235 -12.27 -7.80 4.80
CA THR A 235 -13.26 -6.72 4.64
C THR A 235 -12.55 -5.49 4.05
N ASN A 236 -13.13 -4.87 3.03
CA ASN A 236 -12.49 -3.80 2.26
C ASN A 236 -11.08 -4.16 1.74
N GLY A 237 -10.79 -5.47 1.60
CA GLY A 237 -9.49 -5.97 1.17
C GLY A 237 -9.26 -5.78 -0.33
N THR A 238 -8.01 -5.98 -0.73
CA THR A 238 -7.59 -5.95 -2.12
C THR A 238 -7.19 -7.36 -2.60
N ASN A 239 -5.99 -7.52 -3.03
CA ASN A 239 -5.49 -8.68 -3.77
C ASN A 239 -5.07 -9.89 -2.91
N LEU A 240 -5.26 -9.86 -1.60
CA LEU A 240 -4.88 -10.95 -0.71
C LEU A 240 -6.12 -11.69 -0.19
N THR A 241 -6.18 -12.99 -0.43
CA THR A 241 -7.27 -13.86 0.04
C THR A 241 -6.67 -15.06 0.77
N ARG A 242 -7.17 -15.36 1.96
CA ARG A 242 -6.77 -16.55 2.71
C ARG A 242 -7.61 -17.73 2.28
N VAL A 243 -6.96 -18.85 2.01
CA VAL A 243 -7.62 -20.11 1.65
C VAL A 243 -7.13 -21.17 2.62
N THR A 244 -8.05 -21.94 3.18
CA THR A 244 -7.75 -23.14 3.95
C THR A 244 -8.18 -24.34 3.13
N VAL A 245 -7.31 -25.35 3.00
CA VAL A 245 -7.64 -26.64 2.40
C VAL A 245 -7.67 -27.69 3.50
N THR A 246 -8.71 -28.53 3.50
CA THR A 246 -8.93 -29.60 4.49
C THR A 246 -8.95 -30.96 3.82
N ASP A 247 -8.82 -32.02 4.63
CA ASP A 247 -8.89 -33.42 4.19
C ASP A 247 -7.95 -33.76 3.04
N THR A 248 -6.72 -33.23 3.07
CA THR A 248 -5.68 -33.49 2.07
C THR A 248 -4.28 -33.31 2.67
N ASP A 249 -3.29 -33.99 2.09
CA ASP A 249 -1.87 -33.75 2.37
C ASP A 249 -1.45 -32.44 1.67
N ILE A 250 -1.17 -31.42 2.46
CA ILE A 250 -0.90 -30.06 1.97
C ILE A 250 0.38 -29.98 1.12
N ASP A 251 1.40 -30.76 1.43
CA ASP A 251 2.67 -30.72 0.68
C ASP A 251 2.50 -31.42 -0.67
N ARG A 252 1.76 -32.52 -0.72
CA ARG A 252 1.41 -33.18 -1.97
C ARG A 252 0.46 -32.34 -2.81
N PHE A 253 -0.53 -31.69 -2.19
CA PHE A 253 -1.43 -30.76 -2.86
C PHE A 253 -0.66 -29.65 -3.58
N ARG A 254 0.29 -29.01 -2.86
CA ARG A 254 1.14 -27.97 -3.42
C ARG A 254 2.07 -28.48 -4.54
N ALA A 255 2.63 -29.67 -4.37
CA ALA A 255 3.46 -30.30 -5.41
C ALA A 255 2.68 -30.54 -6.69
N LYS A 256 1.45 -31.09 -6.60
CA LYS A 256 0.57 -31.31 -7.76
C LYS A 256 0.15 -30.01 -8.45
N LEU A 257 -0.09 -28.91 -7.68
CA LEU A 257 -0.35 -27.60 -8.28
C LEU A 257 0.89 -27.08 -9.02
N ALA A 258 2.09 -27.27 -8.45
CA ALA A 258 3.33 -26.85 -9.09
C ALA A 258 3.61 -27.59 -10.40
N GLU A 259 3.24 -28.90 -10.53
CA GLU A 259 3.27 -29.65 -11.78
C GLU A 259 2.38 -29.06 -12.88
N LYS A 260 1.40 -28.23 -12.49
CA LYS A 260 0.47 -27.50 -13.39
C LYS A 260 0.85 -26.01 -13.53
N ASP A 261 2.09 -25.64 -13.19
CA ASP A 261 2.60 -24.26 -13.20
C ASP A 261 1.84 -23.30 -12.25
N ILE A 262 1.15 -23.83 -11.22
CA ILE A 262 0.46 -23.03 -10.22
C ILE A 262 1.26 -23.06 -8.91
N LEU A 263 1.93 -21.94 -8.64
CA LEU A 263 2.76 -21.80 -7.44
C LEU A 263 1.98 -21.08 -6.35
N ILE A 264 1.68 -21.78 -5.25
CA ILE A 264 1.09 -21.20 -4.05
C ILE A 264 2.12 -21.10 -2.92
N GLY A 265 1.94 -20.15 -2.00
CA GLY A 265 2.79 -19.97 -0.84
C GLY A 265 2.79 -21.19 0.10
N ARG A 266 3.65 -21.13 1.12
CA ARG A 266 3.61 -22.16 2.18
C ARG A 266 2.31 -22.05 2.95
N ALA A 267 1.71 -23.19 3.27
CA ALA A 267 0.60 -23.26 4.20
C ALA A 267 1.10 -23.38 5.64
N ASN A 268 0.27 -22.97 6.61
CA ASN A 268 0.49 -23.30 8.01
C ASN A 268 0.02 -24.73 8.32
N GLU A 269 0.18 -25.17 9.58
CA GLU A 269 -0.20 -26.50 10.04
C GLU A 269 -1.71 -26.82 9.86
N GLN A 270 -2.55 -25.78 9.78
CA GLN A 270 -3.99 -25.94 9.54
C GLN A 270 -4.35 -25.94 8.03
N GLY A 271 -3.38 -26.06 7.15
CA GLY A 271 -3.60 -26.03 5.69
C GLY A 271 -3.97 -24.66 5.11
N ARG A 272 -3.76 -23.56 5.87
CA ARG A 272 -4.07 -22.20 5.44
C ARG A 272 -2.90 -21.55 4.72
N PHE A 273 -3.16 -20.99 3.54
CA PHE A 273 -2.22 -20.20 2.75
C PHE A 273 -2.88 -18.94 2.20
N THR A 274 -2.07 -18.01 1.70
CA THR A 274 -2.56 -16.77 1.10
C THR A 274 -2.36 -16.80 -0.40
N LEU A 275 -3.42 -16.54 -1.15
CA LEU A 275 -3.37 -16.27 -2.58
C LEU A 275 -3.26 -14.75 -2.80
N SER A 276 -2.37 -14.37 -3.71
CA SER A 276 -2.19 -12.99 -4.14
C SER A 276 -2.62 -12.84 -5.59
N VAL A 277 -3.67 -12.07 -5.82
CA VAL A 277 -4.11 -11.75 -7.18
C VAL A 277 -3.13 -10.76 -7.80
N ASN A 278 -2.61 -11.10 -8.94
CA ASN A 278 -1.71 -10.29 -9.76
C ASN A 278 -1.93 -10.60 -11.24
N GLU A 279 -1.21 -9.94 -12.13
CA GLU A 279 -1.40 -10.07 -13.58
C GLU A 279 -1.18 -11.50 -14.12
N THR A 280 -0.52 -12.40 -13.38
CA THR A 280 -0.33 -13.79 -13.81
C THR A 280 -1.65 -14.57 -13.88
N TRP A 281 -2.69 -14.13 -13.16
CA TRP A 281 -4.02 -14.71 -13.22
C TRP A 281 -4.67 -14.59 -14.61
N ASN A 282 -4.22 -13.65 -15.43
CA ASN A 282 -4.68 -13.54 -16.83
C ASN A 282 -4.16 -14.64 -17.76
N ARG A 283 -3.26 -15.52 -17.27
CA ARG A 283 -2.67 -16.60 -18.08
C ARG A 283 -3.57 -17.83 -18.18
N THR A 284 -4.61 -17.90 -17.36
CA THR A 284 -5.51 -19.04 -17.30
C THR A 284 -6.94 -18.59 -16.98
N SER A 285 -7.90 -19.52 -17.08
CA SER A 285 -9.29 -19.24 -16.72
C SER A 285 -9.61 -19.68 -15.28
N SER A 286 -10.66 -19.10 -14.69
CA SER A 286 -11.22 -19.53 -13.40
C SER A 286 -11.56 -21.02 -13.37
N ARG A 287 -12.12 -21.56 -14.47
CA ARG A 287 -12.42 -22.98 -14.63
C ARG A 287 -11.17 -23.85 -14.55
N ASN A 288 -10.11 -23.49 -15.27
CA ASN A 288 -8.86 -24.25 -15.26
C ASN A 288 -8.20 -24.22 -13.87
N LEU A 289 -8.24 -23.07 -13.17
CA LEU A 289 -7.76 -22.97 -11.81
C LEU A 289 -8.56 -23.88 -10.88
N MET A 290 -9.89 -23.85 -10.95
CA MET A 290 -10.75 -24.68 -10.12
C MET A 290 -10.51 -26.18 -10.38
N GLN A 291 -10.38 -26.58 -11.66
CA GLN A 291 -10.05 -27.96 -12.03
C GLN A 291 -8.69 -28.38 -11.46
N ALA A 292 -7.67 -27.52 -11.59
CA ALA A 292 -6.34 -27.80 -11.07
C ALA A 292 -6.34 -27.98 -9.54
N PHE A 293 -7.08 -27.14 -8.82
CA PHE A 293 -7.23 -27.25 -7.36
C PHE A 293 -7.94 -28.54 -6.95
N SER A 294 -9.05 -28.88 -7.63
CA SER A 294 -9.79 -30.12 -7.36
C SER A 294 -8.98 -31.39 -7.63
N ASP A 295 -8.28 -31.46 -8.78
CA ASP A 295 -7.44 -32.61 -9.15
C ASP A 295 -6.20 -32.78 -8.25
N SER A 296 -5.81 -31.72 -7.55
CA SER A 296 -4.64 -31.74 -6.68
C SER A 296 -4.94 -32.24 -5.27
N LEU A 297 -6.21 -32.38 -4.89
CA LEU A 297 -6.62 -33.02 -3.63
C LEU A 297 -6.13 -34.49 -3.62
N VAL A 298 -5.72 -35.00 -2.41
CA VAL A 298 -5.10 -36.32 -2.25
C VAL A 298 -5.74 -37.07 -1.09
#